data_2dada50bbec8ee1bce62ac814675dc27
#
_entry.id   2dada50bbec8ee1bce62ac814675dc27
#
_cell.length_a   1.000
_cell.length_b   1.000
_cell.length_c   1.000
_cell.angle_alpha   90.00
_cell.angle_beta   90.00
_cell.angle_gamma   90.00
#
_symmetry.space_group_name_H-M   'P 1'
#
loop_
_entity.id
_entity.type
_entity.pdbx_description
1 polymer ?
#
loop_
_entity_poly.entity_id
_entity_poly.type
_entity_poly.pdbx_seq_one_letter_code
_entity_poly.pdbx_strand_id
1 'polypeptide(L)'
;FDLTAEAINCHHNYVAIEQHLGHKLYITRKGAIRAGAGELGSIPGSMGAKSYIVRGKGNPESFCSCAHGAGRRMSREQAKKRFQREDLERQTKGVECRKDKGVIDEIPAAYKDIDEVMANQTDLVEIVHTLKQVLCVKG
;
A
#
# COMPACT_ATOMS: atom_id res chain seq x y z
N PHE A 1 -10.80 23.15 11.74
CA PHE A 1 -9.80 22.14 12.05
C PHE A 1 -8.44 22.71 11.69
N ASP A 2 -7.63 22.96 12.68
CA ASP A 2 -6.24 23.32 12.45
C ASP A 2 -5.47 22.03 12.19
N LEU A 3 -4.90 21.89 10.99
CA LEU A 3 -4.01 20.79 10.66
C LEU A 3 -2.67 21.02 11.38
N THR A 4 -2.43 20.26 12.43
CA THR A 4 -1.19 20.34 13.21
C THR A 4 -0.11 19.38 12.73
N ALA A 5 -0.38 18.59 11.68
CA ALA A 5 0.52 17.57 11.15
C ALA A 5 0.90 17.86 9.70
N GLU A 6 2.12 17.48 9.33
CA GLU A 6 2.60 17.49 7.96
C GLU A 6 1.76 16.54 7.09
N ALA A 7 1.28 17.03 5.95
CA ALA A 7 0.51 16.23 5.02
C ALA A 7 1.42 15.24 4.27
N ILE A 8 1.06 13.95 4.29
CA ILE A 8 1.76 12.90 3.54
C ILE A 8 1.10 12.77 2.16
N ASN A 9 1.86 13.03 1.10
CA ASN A 9 1.41 12.89 -0.28
C ASN A 9 2.34 11.94 -1.04
N CYS A 10 1.83 10.75 -1.40
CA CYS A 10 2.58 9.70 -2.06
C CYS A 10 2.00 9.37 -3.43
N HIS A 11 2.81 9.50 -4.47
CA HIS A 11 2.46 9.03 -5.80
C HIS A 11 3.02 7.62 -6.02
N HIS A 12 2.22 6.72 -6.62
CA HIS A 12 2.57 5.32 -6.85
C HIS A 12 2.47 4.90 -8.32
N ASN A 13 2.26 5.88 -9.23
CA ASN A 13 2.16 5.65 -10.68
C ASN A 13 2.63 6.91 -11.42
N TYR A 14 3.95 7.03 -11.59
CA TYR A 14 4.57 8.20 -12.20
C TYR A 14 5.99 7.90 -12.70
N VAL A 15 6.53 8.81 -13.51
CA VAL A 15 7.93 8.86 -13.93
C VAL A 15 8.56 10.14 -13.39
N ALA A 16 9.74 10.05 -12.83
CA ALA A 16 10.54 11.20 -12.39
C ALA A 16 11.98 11.08 -12.89
N ILE A 17 12.64 12.23 -13.07
CA ILE A 17 14.07 12.27 -13.31
C ILE A 17 14.73 12.43 -11.95
N GLU A 18 15.60 11.48 -11.58
CA GLU A 18 16.26 11.43 -10.28
C GLU A 18 17.75 11.16 -10.44
N GLN A 19 18.54 11.54 -9.43
CA GLN A 19 19.95 11.21 -9.34
C GLN A 19 20.12 9.95 -8.48
N HIS A 20 20.69 8.89 -9.08
CA HIS A 20 21.00 7.66 -8.37
C HIS A 20 22.37 7.13 -8.82
N LEU A 21 23.18 6.71 -7.85
CA LEU A 21 24.50 6.10 -8.10
C LEU A 21 25.39 6.96 -9.03
N GLY A 22 25.30 8.29 -8.92
CA GLY A 22 26.05 9.23 -9.75
C GLY A 22 25.47 9.47 -11.16
N HIS A 23 24.34 8.88 -11.49
CA HIS A 23 23.70 9.00 -12.80
C HIS A 23 22.34 9.68 -12.72
N LYS A 24 22.00 10.45 -13.75
CA LYS A 24 20.66 11.01 -13.96
C LYS A 24 19.79 9.97 -14.68
N LEU A 25 18.76 9.49 -14.00
CA LEU A 25 17.94 8.36 -14.46
C LEU A 25 16.45 8.74 -14.52
N TYR A 26 15.72 8.12 -15.44
CA TYR A 26 14.25 8.15 -15.45
C TYR A 26 13.74 7.00 -14.59
N ILE A 27 13.22 7.32 -13.42
CA ILE A 27 12.68 6.32 -12.48
C ILE A 27 11.17 6.23 -12.68
N THR A 28 10.71 5.04 -13.10
CA THR A 28 9.28 4.73 -13.22
C THR A 28 8.82 3.99 -11.99
N ARG A 29 7.87 4.55 -11.25
CA ARG A 29 7.22 3.87 -10.12
C ARG A 29 5.79 3.53 -10.48
N LYS A 30 5.47 2.23 -10.49
CA LYS A 30 4.12 1.69 -10.61
C LYS A 30 3.96 0.56 -9.60
N GLY A 31 3.08 0.75 -8.61
CA GLY A 31 3.00 -0.16 -7.48
C GLY A 31 4.16 0.00 -6.50
N ALA A 32 4.86 1.11 -6.56
CA ALA A 32 5.91 1.52 -5.65
C ALA A 32 5.78 3.01 -5.34
N ILE A 33 6.24 3.44 -4.17
CA ILE A 33 6.36 4.84 -3.78
C ILE A 33 7.82 5.21 -3.59
N ARG A 34 8.12 6.51 -3.60
CA ARG A 34 9.42 7.02 -3.21
C ARG A 34 9.61 6.83 -1.70
N ALA A 35 10.80 6.40 -1.32
CA ALA A 35 11.24 6.16 0.05
C ALA A 35 12.64 6.77 0.27
N GLY A 36 12.79 8.06 -0.07
CA GLY A 36 14.00 8.81 0.19
C GLY A 36 14.29 8.91 1.68
N ALA A 37 15.54 9.16 2.03
CA ALA A 37 15.97 9.25 3.44
C ALA A 37 15.15 10.28 4.21
N GLY A 38 14.41 9.86 5.24
CA GLY A 38 13.57 10.70 6.07
C GLY A 38 12.19 11.04 5.49
N GLU A 39 11.91 10.74 4.22
CA GLU A 39 10.61 11.02 3.58
C GLU A 39 9.51 10.14 4.18
N LEU A 40 8.36 10.76 4.49
CA LEU A 40 7.19 10.05 4.97
C LEU A 40 6.37 9.48 3.81
N GLY A 41 5.85 8.27 4.01
CA GLY A 41 5.01 7.58 3.05
C GLY A 41 3.84 6.87 3.71
N SER A 42 2.81 6.53 2.92
CA SER A 42 1.67 5.74 3.36
C SER A 42 1.58 4.45 2.56
N ILE A 43 1.52 3.32 3.24
CA ILE A 43 1.41 1.98 2.65
C ILE A 43 0.09 1.35 3.11
N PRO A 44 -0.99 1.46 2.33
CA PRO A 44 -2.28 0.86 2.66
C PRO A 44 -2.27 -0.65 2.46
N GLY A 45 -2.92 -1.35 3.36
CA GLY A 45 -3.31 -2.75 3.16
C GLY A 45 -4.56 -2.89 2.30
N SER A 46 -5.08 -4.11 2.20
CA SER A 46 -6.38 -4.39 1.59
C SER A 46 -7.53 -3.95 2.52
N MET A 47 -8.80 -4.15 2.08
CA MET A 47 -9.97 -3.84 2.88
C MET A 47 -9.92 -4.55 4.24
N GLY A 48 -9.99 -3.79 5.33
CA GLY A 48 -9.94 -4.32 6.69
C GLY A 48 -8.56 -4.71 7.20
N ALA A 49 -7.53 -4.68 6.36
CA ALA A 49 -6.16 -4.89 6.78
C ALA A 49 -5.56 -3.61 7.41
N LYS A 50 -4.42 -3.75 8.07
CA LYS A 50 -3.65 -2.61 8.58
C LYS A 50 -3.16 -1.72 7.44
N SER A 51 -2.86 -0.48 7.75
CA SER A 51 -2.12 0.46 6.91
C SER A 51 -0.94 1.02 7.70
N TYR A 52 0.08 1.47 7.04
CA TYR A 52 1.30 1.94 7.69
C TYR A 52 1.67 3.34 7.23
N ILE A 53 2.07 4.17 8.19
CA ILE A 53 2.85 5.37 7.90
C ILE A 53 4.32 4.97 8.09
N VAL A 54 5.12 5.22 7.09
CA VAL A 54 6.52 4.81 7.05
C VAL A 54 7.45 5.99 6.81
N ARG A 55 8.72 5.82 7.20
CA ARG A 55 9.81 6.73 6.89
C ARG A 55 10.80 6.01 5.99
N GLY A 56 11.10 6.58 4.84
CA GLY A 56 12.09 6.05 3.90
C GLY A 56 13.50 6.06 4.48
N LYS A 57 14.27 5.03 4.16
CA LYS A 57 15.69 4.91 4.53
C LYS A 57 16.66 5.36 3.44
N GLY A 58 16.14 5.71 2.25
CA GLY A 58 16.96 6.16 1.14
C GLY A 58 17.88 5.07 0.58
N ASN A 59 17.44 3.81 0.60
CA ASN A 59 18.23 2.67 0.11
C ASN A 59 18.56 2.85 -1.39
N PRO A 60 19.84 2.97 -1.78
CA PRO A 60 20.22 3.20 -3.17
C PRO A 60 19.97 1.99 -4.07
N GLU A 61 19.99 0.77 -3.53
CA GLU A 61 19.77 -0.45 -4.32
C GLU A 61 18.33 -0.55 -4.83
N SER A 62 17.36 0.05 -4.10
CA SER A 62 15.96 0.15 -4.51
C SER A 62 15.65 1.44 -5.29
N PHE A 63 16.66 2.24 -5.64
CA PHE A 63 16.48 3.59 -6.17
C PHE A 63 15.57 4.44 -5.26
N CYS A 64 15.80 4.36 -3.94
CA CYS A 64 14.97 5.03 -2.94
C CYS A 64 13.47 4.74 -3.13
N SER A 65 13.10 3.48 -3.32
CA SER A 65 11.72 3.05 -3.53
C SER A 65 11.33 1.94 -2.54
N CYS A 66 10.04 1.85 -2.24
CA CYS A 66 9.46 0.74 -1.47
C CYS A 66 8.08 0.35 -2.06
N ALA A 67 7.49 -0.76 -1.59
CA ALA A 67 6.15 -1.17 -1.99
C ALA A 67 5.12 -0.11 -1.60
N HIS A 68 4.11 0.12 -2.46
CA HIS A 68 3.03 1.08 -2.21
C HIS A 68 1.85 0.48 -1.42
N GLY A 69 1.84 -0.81 -1.17
CA GLY A 69 0.74 -1.55 -0.53
C GLY A 69 1.00 -3.06 -0.56
N ALA A 70 0.00 -3.85 -0.14
CA ALA A 70 0.12 -5.32 -0.05
C ALA A 70 0.42 -5.98 -1.41
N GLY A 71 -0.07 -5.41 -2.50
CA GLY A 71 -0.02 -6.07 -3.80
C GLY A 71 -0.97 -7.26 -3.91
N ARG A 72 -1.43 -7.56 -5.11
CA ARG A 72 -2.36 -8.67 -5.36
C ARG A 72 -1.61 -9.99 -5.53
N ARG A 73 -2.20 -11.08 -5.02
CA ARG A 73 -1.74 -12.45 -5.24
C ARG A 73 -2.53 -13.17 -6.32
N MET A 74 -3.61 -12.57 -6.81
CA MET A 74 -4.42 -13.08 -7.92
C MET A 74 -5.06 -11.92 -8.71
N SER A 75 -5.48 -12.20 -9.96
CA SER A 75 -6.17 -11.22 -10.79
C SER A 75 -7.57 -10.88 -10.25
N ARG A 76 -8.13 -9.75 -10.69
CA ARG A 76 -9.52 -9.36 -10.35
C ARG A 76 -10.53 -10.42 -10.78
N GLU A 77 -10.36 -10.96 -11.99
CA GLU A 77 -11.25 -12.02 -12.51
C GLU A 77 -11.17 -13.32 -11.70
N GLN A 78 -9.95 -13.72 -11.32
CA GLN A 78 -9.75 -14.88 -10.46
C GLN A 78 -10.41 -14.68 -9.10
N ALA A 79 -10.31 -13.49 -8.51
CA ALA A 79 -10.97 -13.19 -7.25
C ALA A 79 -12.49 -13.27 -7.36
N LYS A 80 -13.09 -12.67 -8.42
CA LYS A 80 -14.53 -12.73 -8.69
C LYS A 80 -15.06 -14.15 -8.91
N LYS A 81 -14.22 -15.04 -9.49
CA LYS A 81 -14.58 -16.45 -9.69
C LYS A 81 -14.45 -17.28 -8.41
N ARG A 82 -13.50 -16.91 -7.53
CA ARG A 82 -13.13 -17.71 -6.37
C ARG A 82 -13.93 -17.37 -5.11
N PHE A 83 -14.30 -16.10 -4.93
CA PHE A 83 -14.92 -15.61 -3.70
C PHE A 83 -16.35 -15.16 -3.93
N GLN A 84 -17.14 -15.23 -2.84
CA GLN A 84 -18.51 -14.78 -2.80
C GLN A 84 -18.70 -13.66 -1.78
N ARG A 85 -19.90 -13.09 -1.74
CA ARG A 85 -20.26 -12.00 -0.84
C ARG A 85 -20.05 -12.36 0.63
N GLU A 86 -20.40 -13.57 0.99
CA GLU A 86 -20.28 -14.11 2.35
C GLU A 86 -18.80 -14.16 2.81
N ASP A 87 -17.88 -14.47 1.89
CA ASP A 87 -16.44 -14.43 2.15
C ASP A 87 -15.97 -13.00 2.43
N LEU A 88 -16.45 -12.04 1.63
CA LEU A 88 -16.14 -10.63 1.82
C LEU A 88 -16.66 -10.11 3.17
N GLU A 89 -17.92 -10.41 3.51
CA GLU A 89 -18.54 -10.01 4.78
C GLU A 89 -17.75 -10.57 5.97
N ARG A 90 -17.34 -11.84 5.91
CA ARG A 90 -16.53 -12.49 6.95
C ARG A 90 -15.16 -11.81 7.12
N GLN A 91 -14.47 -11.52 6.00
CA GLN A 91 -13.12 -10.98 6.03
C GLN A 91 -13.07 -9.48 6.35
N THR A 92 -14.17 -8.76 6.19
CA THR A 92 -14.30 -7.34 6.51
C THR A 92 -15.14 -7.08 7.76
N LYS A 93 -15.28 -8.08 8.63
CA LYS A 93 -16.03 -7.95 9.89
C LYS A 93 -15.42 -6.83 10.75
N GLY A 94 -16.26 -5.90 11.19
CA GLY A 94 -15.83 -4.75 12.01
C GLY A 94 -15.26 -3.57 11.23
N VAL A 95 -15.30 -3.63 9.89
CA VAL A 95 -14.94 -2.51 9.01
C VAL A 95 -16.17 -2.06 8.24
N GLU A 96 -16.45 -0.76 8.28
CA GLU A 96 -17.50 -0.16 7.48
C GLU A 96 -17.02 -0.02 6.03
N CYS A 97 -17.64 -0.76 5.12
CA CYS A 97 -17.26 -0.77 3.71
C CYS A 97 -18.39 -1.34 2.83
N ARG A 98 -18.28 -1.13 1.52
CA ARG A 98 -19.15 -1.83 0.56
C ARG A 98 -18.92 -3.35 0.64
N LYS A 99 -20.04 -4.13 0.60
CA LYS A 99 -20.03 -5.59 0.68
C LYS A 99 -20.88 -6.22 -0.42
N ASP A 100 -21.01 -5.51 -1.54
CA ASP A 100 -21.75 -6.01 -2.71
C ASP A 100 -20.83 -6.72 -3.73
N LYS A 101 -21.43 -7.31 -4.76
CA LYS A 101 -20.71 -8.03 -5.82
C LYS A 101 -19.71 -7.16 -6.59
N GLY A 102 -19.88 -5.84 -6.60
CA GLY A 102 -19.02 -4.91 -7.32
C GLY A 102 -17.62 -4.80 -6.74
N VAL A 103 -17.43 -5.18 -5.46
CA VAL A 103 -16.14 -5.06 -4.75
C VAL A 103 -15.55 -6.40 -4.30
N ILE A 104 -16.09 -7.54 -4.77
CA ILE A 104 -15.57 -8.89 -4.44
C ILE A 104 -14.09 -9.04 -4.85
N ASP A 105 -13.69 -8.43 -5.95
CA ASP A 105 -12.30 -8.49 -6.41
C ASP A 105 -11.32 -7.74 -5.49
N GLU A 106 -11.83 -6.90 -4.58
CA GLU A 106 -11.03 -6.19 -3.58
C GLU A 106 -10.95 -6.92 -2.21
N ILE A 107 -11.48 -8.16 -2.15
CA ILE A 107 -11.46 -8.99 -0.93
C ILE A 107 -10.03 -9.14 -0.37
N PRO A 108 -9.83 -9.10 0.96
CA PRO A 108 -8.50 -9.26 1.58
C PRO A 108 -7.71 -10.46 1.07
N ALA A 109 -8.34 -11.61 0.91
CA ALA A 109 -7.71 -12.84 0.42
C ALA A 109 -7.17 -12.75 -1.03
N ALA A 110 -7.51 -11.71 -1.79
CA ALA A 110 -6.94 -11.47 -3.13
C ALA A 110 -5.58 -10.76 -3.07
N TYR A 111 -5.13 -10.36 -1.89
CA TYR A 111 -3.90 -9.62 -1.64
C TYR A 111 -2.90 -10.46 -0.84
N LYS A 112 -1.63 -10.07 -0.89
CA LYS A 112 -0.60 -10.58 0.01
C LYS A 112 -0.86 -10.08 1.43
N ASP A 113 -0.31 -10.78 2.41
CA ASP A 113 -0.31 -10.27 3.78
C ASP A 113 0.54 -9.01 3.87
N ILE A 114 -0.06 -7.91 4.34
CA ILE A 114 0.64 -6.64 4.45
C ILE A 114 1.75 -6.68 5.50
N ASP A 115 1.58 -7.46 6.57
CA ASP A 115 2.61 -7.60 7.61
C ASP A 115 3.85 -8.32 7.06
N GLU A 116 3.65 -9.34 6.21
CA GLU A 116 4.74 -10.01 5.50
C GLU A 116 5.44 -9.07 4.50
N VAL A 117 4.67 -8.28 3.75
CA VAL A 117 5.25 -7.26 2.84
C VAL A 117 6.08 -6.25 3.61
N MET A 118 5.62 -5.80 4.77
CA MET A 118 6.37 -4.86 5.62
C MET A 118 7.64 -5.50 6.20
N ALA A 119 7.58 -6.75 6.63
CA ALA A 119 8.74 -7.48 7.13
C ALA A 119 9.84 -7.65 6.05
N ASN A 120 9.44 -7.83 4.79
CA ASN A 120 10.36 -8.01 3.66
C ASN A 120 10.98 -6.71 3.11
N GLN A 121 10.67 -5.54 3.67
CA GLN A 121 11.21 -4.26 3.23
C GLN A 121 11.74 -3.39 4.38
N THR A 122 12.21 -4.02 5.44
CA THR A 122 12.77 -3.35 6.62
C THR A 122 14.06 -2.59 6.31
N ASP A 123 14.75 -2.95 5.25
CA ASP A 123 15.92 -2.25 4.69
C ASP A 123 15.54 -0.98 3.89
N LEU A 124 14.30 -0.86 3.45
CA LEU A 124 13.78 0.22 2.62
C LEU A 124 13.08 1.30 3.44
N VAL A 125 12.35 0.89 4.48
CA VAL A 125 11.51 1.78 5.30
C VAL A 125 11.53 1.40 6.77
N GLU A 126 11.23 2.39 7.61
CA GLU A 126 10.91 2.26 9.03
C GLU A 126 9.41 2.50 9.25
N ILE A 127 8.76 1.68 10.07
CA ILE A 127 7.36 1.90 10.45
C ILE A 127 7.29 2.99 11.51
N VAL A 128 6.59 4.09 11.19
CA VAL A 128 6.32 5.19 12.13
C VAL A 128 5.01 4.95 12.87
N HIS A 129 3.95 4.60 12.14
CA HIS A 129 2.64 4.30 12.72
C HIS A 129 1.99 3.11 12.03
N THR A 130 1.33 2.28 12.83
CA THR A 130 0.43 1.21 12.35
C THR A 130 -1.01 1.68 12.56
N LEU A 131 -1.78 1.70 11.48
CA LEU A 131 -3.17 2.17 11.46
C LEU A 131 -4.12 0.99 11.30
N LYS A 132 -5.19 0.97 12.10
CA LYS A 132 -6.30 0.02 11.97
C LYS A 132 -7.40 0.66 11.12
N GLN A 133 -7.83 -0.02 10.07
CA GLN A 133 -8.98 0.43 9.30
C GLN A 133 -10.28 0.24 10.09
N VAL A 134 -11.09 1.30 10.13
CA VAL A 134 -12.46 1.28 10.66
C VAL A 134 -13.48 1.56 9.55
N LEU A 135 -13.04 2.25 8.50
CA LEU A 135 -13.82 2.59 7.31
C LEU A 135 -12.96 2.40 6.06
N CYS A 136 -13.54 1.84 5.00
CA CYS A 136 -12.89 1.69 3.71
C CYS A 136 -13.86 2.06 2.58
N VAL A 137 -13.52 3.13 1.85
CA VAL A 137 -14.27 3.56 0.66
C VAL A 137 -13.62 2.99 -0.57
N LYS A 138 -14.39 2.23 -1.37
CA LYS A 138 -13.99 1.68 -2.67
C LYS A 138 -15.00 2.14 -3.72
N GLY A 139 -14.47 2.68 -4.81
CA GLY A 139 -15.24 3.11 -5.97
C GLY A 139 -15.45 2.00 -7.00
#